data_d1d157514f071eb357fbeb1c6300947a
#
_entry.id   d1d157514f071eb357fbeb1c6300947a
#
_cell.length_a   1.000
_cell.length_b   1.000
_cell.length_c   1.000
_cell.angle_alpha   90.00
_cell.angle_beta   90.00
_cell.angle_gamma   90.00
#
_symmetry.space_group_name_H-M   'P 1'
#
loop_
_entity.id
_entity.type
_entity.pdbx_description
1 polymer ?
#
loop_
_entity_poly.entity_id
_entity_poly.type
_entity_poly.pdbx_seq_one_letter_code
_entity_poly.pdbx_strand_id
1 'polypeptide(L)'
;MIIIYTILVNSDNELITTKKERIMQRSKLVDTLHFLVEPTYKDTDMSTFTVLLEYSLPISHEYHAELLTLSDELYEDMLEYKLPIDTVLTKEFGDIELQLTFSKLEMDELGTTIQKVRKTGTEKIFIVPIAAWSDFIPDGLLTPLDQRILKTEAQIQELEAVAKTLDDTKADNLSYVKNKLQLTANGNKIGQAVTITSSGDSGGDEGFDIVEF
;
A
#
# COMPACT_ATOMS: atom_id res chain seq x y z
N MET A 1 -10.09 5.52 -6.19
CA MET A 1 -9.17 5.89 -7.29
C MET A 1 -10.00 6.50 -8.41
N ILE A 2 -9.48 7.50 -9.09
CA ILE A 2 -10.20 8.20 -10.16
C ILE A 2 -9.80 7.59 -11.51
N ILE A 3 -10.78 7.23 -12.33
CA ILE A 3 -10.53 6.75 -13.69
C ILE A 3 -10.25 7.96 -14.57
N ILE A 4 -9.03 8.05 -15.11
CA ILE A 4 -8.58 9.16 -15.96
C ILE A 4 -8.41 8.76 -17.43
N TYR A 5 -8.24 7.48 -17.70
CA TYR A 5 -8.20 6.92 -19.04
C TYR A 5 -9.16 5.75 -19.13
N THR A 6 -9.98 5.74 -20.18
CA THR A 6 -10.81 4.59 -20.55
C THR A 6 -10.46 4.18 -21.96
N ILE A 7 -10.06 2.94 -22.13
CA ILE A 7 -9.63 2.35 -23.39
C ILE A 7 -10.53 1.15 -23.68
N LEU A 8 -11.21 1.20 -24.82
CA LEU A 8 -12.08 0.15 -25.29
C LEU A 8 -11.31 -0.79 -26.23
N VAL A 9 -11.51 -2.10 -26.07
CA VAL A 9 -11.04 -3.13 -27.01
C VAL A 9 -12.17 -3.52 -27.92
N ASN A 10 -12.06 -3.21 -29.21
CA ASN A 10 -13.08 -3.57 -30.19
C ASN A 10 -12.91 -4.99 -30.75
N SER A 11 -13.87 -5.41 -31.61
CA SER A 11 -13.86 -6.72 -32.29
C SER A 11 -12.73 -6.89 -33.29
N ASP A 12 -12.13 -5.80 -33.77
CA ASP A 12 -11.01 -5.80 -34.71
C ASP A 12 -9.63 -5.80 -34.03
N ASN A 13 -9.61 -6.00 -32.71
CA ASN A 13 -8.41 -5.97 -31.88
C ASN A 13 -7.73 -4.59 -31.81
N GLU A 14 -8.46 -3.52 -32.02
CA GLU A 14 -7.94 -2.17 -31.84
C GLU A 14 -8.22 -1.69 -30.41
N LEU A 15 -7.32 -0.87 -29.89
CA LEU A 15 -7.50 -0.12 -28.65
C LEU A 15 -8.00 1.28 -29.01
N ILE A 16 -9.13 1.68 -28.46
CA ILE A 16 -9.75 2.98 -28.71
C ILE A 16 -9.88 3.75 -27.41
N THR A 17 -9.18 4.87 -27.30
CA THR A 17 -9.29 5.75 -26.13
C THR A 17 -10.61 6.53 -26.19
N THR A 18 -11.52 6.28 -25.24
CA THR A 18 -12.82 6.94 -25.13
C THR A 18 -12.83 8.08 -24.12
N LYS A 19 -12.00 7.99 -23.07
CA LYS A 19 -11.76 9.03 -22.08
C LYS A 19 -10.26 9.27 -21.95
N LYS A 20 -9.84 10.55 -21.95
CA LYS A 20 -8.45 10.94 -21.86
C LYS A 20 -8.29 12.17 -20.97
N GLU A 21 -7.61 12.01 -19.85
CA GLU A 21 -7.19 13.11 -18.98
C GLU A 21 -5.64 13.16 -18.90
N ARG A 22 -5.11 14.19 -18.26
CA ARG A 22 -3.66 14.35 -18.16
C ARG A 22 -3.09 13.45 -17.07
N ILE A 23 -2.06 12.68 -17.42
CA ILE A 23 -1.26 11.91 -16.47
C ILE A 23 0.05 12.67 -16.28
N MET A 24 0.38 13.02 -15.05
CA MET A 24 1.63 13.73 -14.75
C MET A 24 2.74 12.72 -14.48
N GLN A 25 3.95 13.05 -14.93
CA GLN A 25 5.15 12.28 -14.60
C GLN A 25 5.29 12.11 -13.07
N ARG A 26 5.73 10.93 -12.61
CA ARG A 26 5.88 10.54 -11.20
C ARG A 26 4.58 10.51 -10.38
N SER A 27 3.41 10.54 -11.01
CA SER A 27 2.15 10.24 -10.32
C SER A 27 2.16 8.81 -9.80
N LYS A 28 1.58 8.58 -8.62
CA LYS A 28 1.56 7.25 -8.00
C LYS A 28 0.23 6.98 -7.30
N LEU A 29 -0.46 5.93 -7.73
CA LEU A 29 -1.63 5.33 -7.07
C LEU A 29 -2.79 6.31 -6.78
N VAL A 30 -2.87 7.43 -7.49
CA VAL A 30 -3.99 8.39 -7.43
C VAL A 30 -4.99 8.08 -8.52
N ASP A 31 -4.48 7.77 -9.71
CA ASP A 31 -5.20 7.59 -10.95
C ASP A 31 -5.22 6.13 -11.39
N THR A 32 -6.15 5.78 -12.28
CA THR A 32 -6.35 4.42 -12.76
C THR A 32 -6.55 4.42 -14.27
N LEU A 33 -5.85 3.52 -14.97
CA LEU A 33 -6.19 3.13 -16.34
C LEU A 33 -7.34 2.14 -16.28
N HIS A 34 -8.30 2.32 -17.17
CA HIS A 34 -9.53 1.55 -17.25
C HIS A 34 -9.65 0.97 -18.65
N PHE A 35 -9.74 -0.35 -18.75
CA PHE A 35 -9.89 -1.07 -20.00
C PHE A 35 -11.24 -1.79 -20.03
N LEU A 36 -11.98 -1.59 -21.12
CA LEU A 36 -13.26 -2.23 -21.34
C LEU A 36 -13.14 -3.22 -22.51
N VAL A 37 -13.59 -4.44 -22.26
CA VAL A 37 -13.49 -5.56 -23.22
C VAL A 37 -14.83 -6.22 -23.37
N GLU A 38 -15.25 -6.50 -24.60
CA GLU A 38 -16.46 -7.29 -24.84
C GLU A 38 -16.37 -8.67 -24.17
N PRO A 39 -17.42 -9.15 -23.47
CA PRO A 39 -17.41 -10.44 -22.79
C PRO A 39 -17.13 -11.63 -23.71
N THR A 40 -17.45 -11.47 -25.01
CA THR A 40 -17.26 -12.52 -26.00
C THR A 40 -16.46 -12.01 -27.21
N TYR A 41 -15.57 -12.85 -27.71
CA TYR A 41 -14.84 -12.60 -28.95
C TYR A 41 -14.89 -13.85 -29.84
N LYS A 42 -15.55 -13.77 -31.01
CA LYS A 42 -15.71 -14.90 -31.94
C LYS A 42 -16.16 -16.17 -31.21
N ASP A 43 -17.28 -16.06 -30.50
CA ASP A 43 -17.89 -17.11 -29.68
C ASP A 43 -17.01 -17.64 -28.50
N THR A 44 -15.92 -16.97 -28.18
CA THR A 44 -15.07 -17.31 -27.06
C THR A 44 -15.33 -16.38 -25.89
N ASP A 45 -15.59 -16.95 -24.70
CA ASP A 45 -15.75 -16.20 -23.46
C ASP A 45 -14.41 -15.62 -23.01
N MET A 46 -14.31 -14.28 -22.97
CA MET A 46 -13.10 -13.54 -22.63
C MET A 46 -12.90 -13.39 -21.13
N SER A 47 -13.93 -13.62 -20.29
CA SER A 47 -13.83 -13.51 -18.83
C SER A 47 -12.86 -14.51 -18.21
N THR A 48 -12.57 -15.61 -18.93
CA THR A 48 -11.69 -16.69 -18.48
C THR A 48 -10.22 -16.48 -18.86
N PHE A 49 -9.91 -15.37 -19.52
CA PHE A 49 -8.54 -15.06 -19.94
C PHE A 49 -7.81 -14.20 -18.91
N THR A 50 -6.54 -14.50 -18.73
CA THR A 50 -5.60 -13.62 -18.03
C THR A 50 -5.17 -12.51 -18.99
N VAL A 51 -5.21 -11.25 -18.55
CA VAL A 51 -4.90 -10.09 -19.36
C VAL A 51 -3.64 -9.41 -18.87
N LEU A 52 -2.68 -9.24 -19.76
CA LEU A 52 -1.44 -8.51 -19.53
C LEU A 52 -1.51 -7.18 -20.31
N LEU A 53 -1.17 -6.09 -19.66
CA LEU A 53 -0.82 -4.83 -20.28
C LEU A 53 0.68 -4.84 -20.55
N GLU A 54 1.05 -4.78 -21.81
CA GLU A 54 2.44 -4.67 -22.26
C GLU A 54 2.69 -3.23 -22.72
N TYR A 55 3.79 -2.62 -22.27
CA TYR A 55 4.15 -1.25 -22.70
C TYR A 55 5.65 -1.02 -22.73
N SER A 56 6.08 -0.01 -23.47
CA SER A 56 7.46 0.45 -23.45
C SER A 56 7.55 1.92 -23.06
N LEU A 57 8.56 2.24 -22.24
CA LEU A 57 8.82 3.60 -21.82
C LEU A 57 9.38 4.42 -22.99
N PRO A 58 9.04 5.74 -23.09
CA PRO A 58 9.32 6.51 -24.30
C PRO A 58 10.80 6.90 -24.48
N ILE A 59 11.58 6.99 -23.43
CA ILE A 59 12.98 7.45 -23.47
C ILE A 59 13.95 6.26 -23.36
N SER A 60 13.80 5.43 -22.34
CA SER A 60 14.68 4.27 -22.11
C SER A 60 14.37 3.08 -23.02
N HIS A 61 13.15 3.03 -23.57
CA HIS A 61 12.62 1.88 -24.30
C HIS A 61 12.56 0.60 -23.47
N GLU A 62 12.55 0.74 -22.14
CA GLU A 62 12.36 -0.39 -21.21
C GLU A 62 10.98 -0.99 -21.44
N TYR A 63 10.94 -2.32 -21.62
CA TYR A 63 9.69 -3.07 -21.75
C TYR A 63 9.17 -3.50 -20.39
N HIS A 64 7.87 -3.32 -20.20
CA HIS A 64 7.16 -3.73 -18.99
C HIS A 64 5.90 -4.52 -19.35
N ALA A 65 5.50 -5.41 -18.44
CA ALA A 65 4.25 -6.15 -18.53
C ALA A 65 3.58 -6.19 -17.16
N GLU A 66 2.33 -5.78 -17.10
CA GLU A 66 1.51 -5.69 -15.89
C GLU A 66 0.29 -6.60 -16.01
N LEU A 67 0.02 -7.37 -14.96
CA LEU A 67 -1.18 -8.18 -14.88
C LEU A 67 -2.39 -7.28 -14.53
N LEU A 68 -3.40 -7.27 -15.38
CA LEU A 68 -4.63 -6.53 -15.12
C LEU A 68 -5.58 -7.34 -14.22
N THR A 69 -6.25 -6.64 -13.32
CA THR A 69 -7.27 -7.23 -12.45
C THR A 69 -8.65 -7.05 -13.08
N LEU A 70 -9.37 -8.15 -13.28
CA LEU A 70 -10.77 -8.14 -13.69
C LEU A 70 -11.63 -7.70 -12.50
N SER A 71 -12.55 -6.77 -12.73
CA SER A 71 -13.57 -6.37 -11.75
C SER A 71 -14.62 -7.48 -11.58
N ASP A 72 -15.19 -7.60 -10.38
CA ASP A 72 -16.22 -8.60 -10.08
C ASP A 72 -17.54 -8.33 -10.82
N GLU A 73 -17.80 -7.09 -11.17
CA GLU A 73 -19.02 -6.65 -11.87
C GLU A 73 -18.69 -6.14 -13.28
N LEU A 74 -19.62 -6.33 -14.20
CA LEU A 74 -19.54 -5.76 -15.53
C LEU A 74 -19.77 -4.25 -15.47
N TYR A 75 -19.02 -3.50 -16.26
CA TYR A 75 -19.23 -2.08 -16.47
C TYR A 75 -19.91 -1.86 -17.82
N GLU A 76 -21.15 -1.35 -17.83
CA GLU A 76 -21.94 -1.15 -19.06
C GLU A 76 -21.96 -2.40 -19.98
N ASP A 77 -22.21 -3.58 -19.37
CA ASP A 77 -22.21 -4.89 -20.02
C ASP A 77 -20.84 -5.35 -20.56
N MET A 78 -19.74 -4.69 -20.21
CA MET A 78 -18.38 -5.03 -20.61
C MET A 78 -17.55 -5.56 -19.43
N LEU A 79 -16.57 -6.40 -19.73
CA LEU A 79 -15.53 -6.80 -18.79
C LEU A 79 -14.66 -5.59 -18.48
N GLU A 80 -14.54 -5.27 -17.21
CA GLU A 80 -13.78 -4.13 -16.70
C GLU A 80 -12.45 -4.57 -16.13
N TYR A 81 -11.35 -4.08 -16.69
CA TYR A 81 -10.01 -4.27 -16.17
C TYR A 81 -9.43 -2.95 -15.69
N LYS A 82 -8.77 -2.96 -14.54
CA LYS A 82 -8.19 -1.78 -13.91
C LYS A 82 -6.71 -1.97 -13.64
N LEU A 83 -5.93 -0.92 -13.92
CA LEU A 83 -4.54 -0.80 -13.52
C LEU A 83 -4.35 0.52 -12.76
N PRO A 84 -4.07 0.49 -11.45
CA PRO A 84 -3.63 1.68 -10.73
C PRO A 84 -2.31 2.18 -11.31
N ILE A 85 -2.27 3.46 -11.68
CA ILE A 85 -1.07 4.05 -12.26
C ILE A 85 0.00 4.15 -11.18
N ASP A 86 1.15 3.54 -11.41
CA ASP A 86 2.28 3.54 -10.52
C ASP A 86 3.44 4.42 -11.03
N THR A 87 4.54 4.45 -10.27
CA THR A 87 5.72 5.22 -10.62
C THR A 87 6.51 4.63 -11.78
N VAL A 88 6.34 3.35 -12.10
CA VAL A 88 7.04 2.72 -13.24
C VAL A 88 6.46 3.24 -14.53
N LEU A 89 5.13 3.18 -14.67
CA LEU A 89 4.42 3.69 -15.84
C LEU A 89 4.65 5.20 -16.05
N THR A 90 4.75 5.98 -14.97
CA THR A 90 4.93 7.44 -15.02
C THR A 90 6.37 7.91 -14.84
N LYS A 91 7.35 6.98 -14.88
CA LYS A 91 8.78 7.27 -14.69
C LYS A 91 9.29 8.29 -15.71
N GLU A 92 8.88 8.14 -16.95
CA GLU A 92 9.30 8.96 -18.07
C GLU A 92 8.13 9.73 -18.67
N PHE A 93 8.40 10.89 -19.21
CA PHE A 93 7.40 11.68 -19.95
C PHE A 93 7.42 11.35 -21.44
N GLY A 94 6.29 11.55 -22.10
CA GLY A 94 6.15 11.30 -23.53
C GLY A 94 5.05 10.29 -23.84
N ASP A 95 5.05 9.80 -25.08
CA ASP A 95 4.09 8.81 -25.56
C ASP A 95 4.52 7.40 -25.16
N ILE A 96 3.72 6.76 -24.33
CA ILE A 96 3.85 5.34 -23.98
C ILE A 96 2.96 4.55 -24.93
N GLU A 97 3.55 3.63 -25.69
CA GLU A 97 2.80 2.64 -26.49
C GLU A 97 2.42 1.47 -25.61
N LEU A 98 1.14 1.13 -25.60
CA LEU A 98 0.61 0.00 -24.83
C LEU A 98 -0.18 -0.96 -25.72
N GLN A 99 -0.15 -2.23 -25.35
CA GLN A 99 -0.83 -3.34 -26.01
C GLN A 99 -1.42 -4.27 -24.95
N LEU A 100 -2.56 -4.91 -25.25
CA LEU A 100 -3.11 -5.96 -24.40
C LEU A 100 -2.84 -7.34 -25.00
N THR A 101 -2.43 -8.26 -24.13
CA THR A 101 -2.30 -9.68 -24.45
C THR A 101 -3.21 -10.49 -23.55
N PHE A 102 -4.18 -11.16 -24.13
CA PHE A 102 -5.08 -12.09 -23.48
C PHE A 102 -4.52 -13.50 -23.64
N SER A 103 -4.38 -14.25 -22.55
CA SER A 103 -3.86 -15.60 -22.57
C SER A 103 -4.71 -16.53 -21.72
N LYS A 104 -4.91 -17.76 -22.19
CA LYS A 104 -5.60 -18.83 -21.47
C LYS A 104 -4.90 -20.15 -21.75
N LEU A 105 -4.71 -20.94 -20.69
CA LEU A 105 -4.23 -22.31 -20.78
C LEU A 105 -5.42 -23.27 -20.64
N GLU A 106 -5.59 -24.15 -21.58
CA GLU A 106 -6.59 -25.23 -21.55
C GLU A 106 -5.91 -26.59 -21.74
N MET A 107 -6.51 -27.66 -21.22
CA MET A 107 -6.11 -29.01 -21.54
C MET A 107 -7.11 -29.57 -22.58
N ASP A 108 -6.58 -30.22 -23.61
CA ASP A 108 -7.40 -30.96 -24.54
C ASP A 108 -7.86 -32.32 -23.97
N GLU A 109 -8.70 -33.03 -24.69
CA GLU A 109 -9.21 -34.34 -24.30
C GLU A 109 -8.11 -35.39 -24.13
N LEU A 110 -6.93 -35.15 -24.69
CA LEU A 110 -5.75 -36.03 -24.63
C LEU A 110 -4.79 -35.64 -23.49
N GLY A 111 -5.11 -34.59 -22.72
CA GLY A 111 -4.29 -34.07 -21.62
C GLY A 111 -3.12 -33.19 -22.08
N THR A 112 -3.12 -32.74 -23.35
CA THR A 112 -2.12 -31.82 -23.89
C THR A 112 -2.51 -30.40 -23.55
N THR A 113 -1.55 -29.58 -23.07
CA THR A 113 -1.78 -28.16 -22.79
C THR A 113 -1.82 -27.35 -24.07
N ILE A 114 -2.94 -26.66 -24.30
CA ILE A 114 -3.13 -25.70 -25.37
C ILE A 114 -3.13 -24.30 -24.82
N GLN A 115 -2.30 -23.42 -25.37
CA GLN A 115 -2.30 -21.99 -25.04
C GLN A 115 -3.07 -21.23 -26.11
N LYS A 116 -4.16 -20.56 -25.70
CA LYS A 116 -4.88 -19.60 -26.52
C LYS A 116 -4.36 -18.20 -26.21
N VAL A 117 -4.03 -17.45 -27.27
CA VAL A 117 -3.51 -16.08 -27.13
C VAL A 117 -4.23 -15.17 -28.10
N ARG A 118 -4.69 -14.02 -27.61
CA ARG A 118 -5.23 -12.91 -28.42
C ARG A 118 -4.41 -11.66 -28.08
N LYS A 119 -3.94 -10.92 -29.10
CA LYS A 119 -3.26 -9.64 -28.93
C LYS A 119 -4.04 -8.52 -29.62
N THR A 120 -3.97 -7.32 -29.05
CA THR A 120 -4.53 -6.12 -29.67
C THR A 120 -3.48 -5.40 -30.52
N GLY A 121 -3.90 -4.40 -31.29
CA GLY A 121 -3.01 -3.35 -31.77
C GLY A 121 -2.44 -2.51 -30.63
N THR A 122 -1.65 -1.51 -30.94
CA THR A 122 -1.10 -0.57 -29.98
C THR A 122 -1.93 0.70 -29.88
N GLU A 123 -1.98 1.29 -28.70
CA GLU A 123 -2.55 2.61 -28.41
C GLU A 123 -1.53 3.43 -27.62
N LYS A 124 -1.66 4.77 -27.64
CA LYS A 124 -0.74 5.66 -26.98
C LYS A 124 -1.40 6.43 -25.84
N ILE A 125 -0.75 6.43 -24.69
CA ILE A 125 -1.05 7.37 -23.62
C ILE A 125 0.10 8.36 -23.48
N PHE A 126 -0.22 9.62 -23.14
CA PHE A 126 0.77 10.68 -23.01
C PHE A 126 1.01 11.05 -21.54
N ILE A 127 2.24 10.92 -21.10
CA ILE A 127 2.68 11.35 -19.79
C ILE A 127 3.23 12.77 -19.89
N VAL A 128 2.61 13.69 -19.16
CA VAL A 128 2.99 15.11 -19.14
C VAL A 128 4.22 15.29 -18.26
N PRO A 129 5.28 15.97 -18.73
CA PRO A 129 6.46 16.22 -17.92
C PRO A 129 6.14 17.10 -16.71
N ILE A 130 6.83 16.86 -15.62
CA ILE A 130 6.87 17.80 -14.50
C ILE A 130 7.69 19.04 -14.90
N ALA A 131 7.50 20.15 -14.18
CA ALA A 131 8.20 21.38 -14.49
C ALA A 131 9.73 21.19 -14.42
N ALA A 132 10.43 21.69 -15.45
CA ALA A 132 11.89 21.53 -15.59
C ALA A 132 12.72 22.04 -14.39
N TRP A 133 12.19 22.98 -13.59
CA TRP A 133 12.89 23.45 -12.39
C TRP A 133 13.04 22.38 -11.30
N SER A 134 12.25 21.29 -11.34
CA SER A 134 12.43 20.16 -10.42
C SER A 134 13.75 19.41 -10.65
N ASP A 135 14.33 19.51 -11.86
CA ASP A 135 15.60 18.89 -12.20
C ASP A 135 16.80 19.70 -11.64
N PHE A 136 16.56 20.96 -11.23
CA PHE A 136 17.58 21.82 -10.61
C PHE A 136 17.67 21.69 -9.09
N ILE A 137 16.84 20.86 -8.47
CA ILE A 137 16.97 20.55 -7.03
C ILE A 137 18.18 19.63 -6.90
N PRO A 138 19.28 20.07 -6.26
CA PRO A 138 20.45 19.21 -6.06
C PRO A 138 20.04 17.94 -5.30
N ASP A 139 20.58 16.79 -5.71
CA ASP A 139 20.34 15.49 -5.08
C ASP A 139 20.65 15.45 -3.57
N GLY A 140 21.39 16.44 -3.07
CA GLY A 140 21.70 16.59 -1.64
C GLY A 140 20.75 17.46 -0.84
N LEU A 141 19.72 18.08 -1.45
CA LEU A 141 18.71 18.83 -0.72
C LEU A 141 17.54 17.93 -0.36
N LEU A 142 17.30 17.79 0.94
CA LEU A 142 16.12 17.10 1.45
C LEU A 142 14.85 17.74 0.89
N THR A 143 14.05 16.96 0.20
CA THR A 143 12.72 17.39 -0.21
C THR A 143 11.86 17.71 1.01
N PRO A 144 10.83 18.54 0.89
CA PRO A 144 9.90 18.77 2.00
C PRO A 144 9.30 17.46 2.58
N LEU A 145 9.20 16.42 1.75
CA LEU A 145 8.75 15.10 2.19
C LEU A 145 9.81 14.42 3.05
N ASP A 146 11.05 14.41 2.63
CA ASP A 146 12.17 13.82 3.39
C ASP A 146 12.34 14.53 4.74
N GLN A 147 12.21 15.88 4.75
CA GLN A 147 12.23 16.65 6.00
C GLN A 147 11.10 16.27 6.95
N ARG A 148 9.89 15.98 6.43
CA ARG A 148 8.77 15.51 7.23
C ARG A 148 8.99 14.10 7.75
N ILE A 149 9.56 13.22 6.94
CA ILE A 149 9.92 11.84 7.34
C ILE A 149 10.93 11.89 8.47
N LEU A 150 12.04 12.62 8.33
CA LEU A 150 13.06 12.76 9.37
C LEU A 150 12.49 13.34 10.66
N LYS A 151 11.59 14.33 10.56
CA LYS A 151 10.91 14.90 11.73
C LYS A 151 10.03 13.86 12.42
N THR A 152 9.30 13.06 11.65
CA THR A 152 8.44 12.01 12.20
C THR A 152 9.27 10.90 12.85
N GLU A 153 10.37 10.50 12.23
CA GLU A 153 11.31 9.52 12.80
C GLU A 153 11.89 10.01 14.14
N ALA A 154 12.31 11.28 14.20
CA ALA A 154 12.78 11.88 15.44
C ALA A 154 11.70 11.89 16.54
N GLN A 155 10.45 12.20 16.19
CA GLN A 155 9.33 12.15 17.14
C GLN A 155 9.01 10.73 17.60
N ILE A 156 9.13 9.73 16.74
CA ILE A 156 8.97 8.31 17.12
C ILE A 156 10.05 7.91 18.11
N GLN A 157 11.32 8.25 17.87
CA GLN A 157 12.43 7.95 18.79
C GLN A 157 12.23 8.62 20.16
N GLU A 158 11.75 9.86 20.19
CA GLU A 158 11.44 10.56 21.44
C GLU A 158 10.29 9.87 22.20
N LEU A 159 9.22 9.47 21.51
CA LEU A 159 8.11 8.73 22.10
C LEU A 159 8.54 7.36 22.63
N GLU A 160 9.40 6.64 21.93
CA GLU A 160 9.97 5.37 22.38
C GLU A 160 10.81 5.55 23.65
N ALA A 161 11.61 6.62 23.72
CA ALA A 161 12.39 6.94 24.92
C ALA A 161 11.49 7.27 26.12
N VAL A 162 10.42 8.05 25.91
CA VAL A 162 9.42 8.38 26.94
C VAL A 162 8.68 7.11 27.39
N ALA A 163 8.25 6.27 26.44
CA ALA A 163 7.57 5.00 26.75
C ALA A 163 8.44 4.08 27.60
N LYS A 164 9.73 3.96 27.24
CA LYS A 164 10.69 3.18 28.02
C LYS A 164 10.88 3.74 29.44
N THR A 165 10.99 5.07 29.58
CA THR A 165 11.11 5.72 30.90
C THR A 165 9.85 5.48 31.74
N LEU A 166 8.66 5.53 31.12
CA LEU A 166 7.40 5.23 31.79
C LEU A 166 7.34 3.77 32.26
N ASP A 167 7.78 2.84 31.41
CA ASP A 167 7.82 1.42 31.75
C ASP A 167 8.79 1.12 32.89
N ASP A 168 9.95 1.78 32.91
CA ASP A 168 10.95 1.66 33.98
C ASP A 168 10.53 2.33 35.31
N THR A 169 9.63 3.32 35.26
CA THR A 169 9.20 4.08 36.46
C THR A 169 7.82 3.70 36.98
N LYS A 170 6.98 3.08 36.13
CA LYS A 170 5.64 2.64 36.51
C LYS A 170 5.72 1.36 37.33
N ALA A 171 5.17 1.41 38.54
CA ALA A 171 5.09 0.21 39.40
C ALA A 171 4.25 -0.89 38.71
N ASP A 172 4.85 -2.03 38.46
CA ASP A 172 4.25 -3.23 37.91
C ASP A 172 4.00 -4.32 38.94
N ASN A 173 4.69 -4.24 40.09
CA ASN A 173 4.57 -5.24 41.12
C ASN A 173 4.86 -4.67 42.53
N LEU A 174 4.48 -5.42 43.54
CA LEU A 174 4.67 -5.12 44.93
C LEU A 174 5.47 -6.26 45.60
N SER A 175 6.63 -5.96 46.11
CA SER A 175 7.47 -6.91 46.82
C SER A 175 7.29 -6.76 48.36
N TYR A 176 7.02 -7.85 49.08
CA TYR A 176 6.94 -7.89 50.51
C TYR A 176 8.03 -8.81 51.07
N VAL A 177 9.03 -8.23 51.72
CA VAL A 177 10.15 -8.97 52.33
C VAL A 177 10.51 -8.38 53.69
N LYS A 178 10.56 -9.21 54.71
CA LYS A 178 10.96 -8.82 56.10
C LYS A 178 10.18 -7.61 56.62
N ASN A 179 8.84 -7.67 56.54
CA ASN A 179 7.94 -6.62 57.00
C ASN A 179 8.12 -5.27 56.28
N LYS A 180 8.65 -5.29 55.04
CA LYS A 180 8.76 -4.11 54.20
C LYS A 180 8.03 -4.32 52.87
N LEU A 181 7.17 -3.40 52.55
CA LEU A 181 6.51 -3.28 51.27
C LEU A 181 7.34 -2.37 50.34
N GLN A 182 7.62 -2.83 49.14
CA GLN A 182 8.42 -2.12 48.15
C GLN A 182 7.77 -2.23 46.77
N LEU A 183 7.52 -1.09 46.16
CA LEU A 183 7.13 -1.06 44.75
C LEU A 183 8.31 -1.44 43.86
N THR A 184 8.02 -2.19 42.80
CA THR A 184 9.02 -2.57 41.77
C THR A 184 8.52 -2.24 40.38
N ALA A 185 9.45 -1.92 39.47
CA ALA A 185 9.22 -1.85 38.04
C ALA A 185 10.26 -2.72 37.35
N ASN A 186 9.84 -3.63 36.47
CA ASN A 186 10.73 -4.58 35.78
C ASN A 186 11.70 -5.31 36.77
N GLY A 187 11.23 -5.64 37.98
CA GLY A 187 12.02 -6.27 39.04
C GLY A 187 12.97 -5.33 39.79
N ASN A 188 13.07 -4.06 39.44
CA ASN A 188 13.86 -3.04 40.11
C ASN A 188 13.03 -2.31 41.16
N LYS A 189 13.65 -1.95 42.29
CA LYS A 189 12.97 -1.22 43.36
C LYS A 189 12.74 0.23 42.98
N ILE A 190 11.49 0.72 43.17
CA ILE A 190 11.12 2.11 42.97
C ILE A 190 10.66 2.73 44.29
N GLY A 191 11.08 3.96 44.53
CA GLY A 191 10.73 4.70 45.75
C GLY A 191 11.27 4.09 47.03
N GLN A 192 10.73 4.52 48.17
CA GLN A 192 11.13 4.04 49.48
C GLN A 192 10.24 2.89 49.94
N ALA A 193 10.84 1.90 50.59
CA ALA A 193 10.10 0.80 51.21
C ALA A 193 9.33 1.27 52.44
N VAL A 194 8.09 0.86 52.56
CA VAL A 194 7.25 1.11 53.75
C VAL A 194 7.38 -0.07 54.69
N THR A 195 7.71 0.20 55.93
CA THR A 195 7.79 -0.84 56.97
C THR A 195 6.41 -1.04 57.58
N ILE A 196 5.90 -2.27 57.52
CA ILE A 196 4.68 -2.66 58.20
C ILE A 196 5.06 -3.17 59.58
N THR A 197 4.77 -2.40 60.59
CA THR A 197 4.87 -2.84 61.98
C THR A 197 3.57 -3.51 62.36
N SER A 198 3.58 -4.83 62.58
CA SER A 198 2.46 -5.47 63.25
C SER A 198 2.50 -5.02 64.73
N SER A 199 1.66 -4.08 65.07
CA SER A 199 1.36 -3.85 66.50
C SER A 199 0.49 -5.03 66.92
N GLY A 200 1.13 -6.03 67.53
CA GLY A 200 0.42 -7.02 68.30
C GLY A 200 -0.08 -6.36 69.53
N ASP A 201 -1.32 -5.94 69.59
CA ASP A 201 -2.09 -5.96 70.82
C ASP A 201 -3.60 -6.00 70.50
N SER A 202 -4.25 -6.67 71.38
CA SER A 202 -5.64 -7.05 71.41
C SER A 202 -6.65 -5.93 71.23
N GLY A 203 -7.65 -6.19 70.38
CA GLY A 203 -9.03 -5.71 70.55
C GLY A 203 -9.34 -4.35 69.98
N GLY A 204 -10.03 -4.35 68.86
CA GLY A 204 -10.69 -3.17 68.33
C GLY A 204 -10.89 -3.29 66.79
N ASP A 205 -12.09 -3.56 66.43
CA ASP A 205 -12.62 -3.48 65.08
C ASP A 205 -12.50 -2.03 64.56
N GLU A 206 -11.42 -1.71 63.87
CA GLU A 206 -11.33 -0.45 63.10
C GLU A 206 -10.94 -0.75 61.68
N GLY A 207 -11.89 -0.44 60.82
CA GLY A 207 -11.79 -0.65 59.38
C GLY A 207 -10.58 0.03 58.78
N PHE A 208 -9.92 -0.67 57.87
CA PHE A 208 -8.92 -0.09 56.99
C PHE A 208 -9.57 0.92 56.03
N ASP A 209 -9.32 2.20 56.22
CA ASP A 209 -9.57 3.21 55.22
C ASP A 209 -8.59 3.04 54.06
N ILE A 210 -9.07 2.52 52.93
CA ILE A 210 -8.35 2.52 51.67
C ILE A 210 -8.39 3.95 51.17
N VAL A 211 -7.29 4.65 51.24
CA VAL A 211 -7.11 5.92 50.51
C VAL A 211 -6.78 5.57 49.05
N GLU A 212 -7.75 5.75 48.16
CA GLU A 212 -7.51 5.75 46.74
C GLU A 212 -6.72 7.00 46.34
N PHE A 213 -5.64 6.80 45.58
CA PHE A 213 -4.86 7.85 44.93
C PHE A 213 -5.17 7.90 43.46
#